data_8cc2cd55015428382571de6611e0ef3d
#
_entry.id   8cc2cd55015428382571de6611e0ef3d
#
_cell.length_a   1.000
_cell.length_b   1.000
_cell.length_c   1.000
_cell.angle_alpha   90.00
_cell.angle_beta   90.00
_cell.angle_gamma   90.00
#
_symmetry.space_group_name_H-M   'P 1'
#
loop_
_entity.id
_entity.type
_entity.pdbx_description
1 polymer ?
#
loop_
_entity_poly.entity_id
_entity_poly.type
_entity_poly.pdbx_seq_one_letter_code
_entity_poly.pdbx_strand_id
1 'polypeptide(L)'
;PHTVQAIEYDELAGTLVAYSLGDFFGDASRGGTNYSIILDLEITKDSSTGTSKVTNYSYTPIYTVSEAESADGYRRVVRIDKTVEAWEENYLDKVSQSAKESMVYALDRIEARINPPVVEKKK
;
A
#
# COMPACT_ATOMS: atom_id res chain seq x y z
N PRO A 1 -16.30 -1.38 0.39
CA PRO A 1 -14.83 -1.35 0.23
C PRO A 1 -14.35 0.02 -0.18
N HIS A 2 -13.28 0.48 0.42
CA HIS A 2 -12.64 1.74 0.11
C HIS A 2 -11.23 1.51 -0.43
N THR A 3 -10.79 2.38 -1.32
CA THR A 3 -9.40 2.41 -1.76
C THR A 3 -8.49 2.93 -0.64
N VAL A 4 -7.18 2.79 -0.81
CA VAL A 4 -6.19 3.36 0.11
C VAL A 4 -6.41 4.86 0.24
N GLN A 5 -6.38 5.35 1.46
CA GLN A 5 -6.54 6.77 1.79
C GLN A 5 -5.33 7.26 2.59
N ALA A 6 -5.33 8.55 2.92
CA ALA A 6 -4.23 9.20 3.61
C ALA A 6 -3.92 8.57 4.96
N ILE A 7 -2.66 8.67 5.35
CA ILE A 7 -2.19 8.37 6.70
C ILE A 7 -1.75 9.69 7.32
N GLU A 8 -2.26 10.02 8.49
CA GLU A 8 -1.86 11.18 9.26
C GLU A 8 -1.09 10.72 10.49
N TYR A 9 0.11 11.24 10.67
CA TYR A 9 0.97 10.90 11.77
C TYR A 9 1.40 12.14 12.52
N ASP A 10 1.03 12.22 13.79
CA ASP A 10 1.51 13.25 14.71
C ASP A 10 2.64 12.65 15.57
N GLU A 11 3.87 12.94 15.20
CA GLU A 11 5.06 12.42 15.87
C GLU A 11 5.15 12.86 17.32
N LEU A 12 4.77 14.10 17.62
CA LEU A 12 4.83 14.63 19.00
C LEU A 12 3.80 13.96 19.91
N ALA A 13 2.57 13.80 19.42
CA ALA A 13 1.53 13.12 20.16
C ALA A 13 1.67 11.60 20.15
N GLY A 14 2.41 11.06 19.18
CA GLY A 14 2.53 9.62 18.98
C GLY A 14 1.24 8.97 18.47
N THR A 15 0.44 9.73 17.71
CA THR A 15 -0.87 9.29 17.21
C THR A 15 -0.82 9.14 15.69
N LEU A 16 -1.35 8.02 15.20
CA LEU A 16 -1.46 7.75 13.78
C LEU A 16 -2.91 7.43 13.43
N VAL A 17 -3.40 8.04 12.34
CA VAL A 17 -4.72 7.75 11.78
C VAL A 17 -4.53 7.28 10.33
N ALA A 18 -4.96 6.06 10.06
CA ALA A 18 -5.04 5.52 8.71
C ALA A 18 -6.52 5.41 8.33
N TYR A 19 -6.97 6.22 7.40
CA TYR A 19 -8.39 6.30 7.05
C TYR A 19 -8.89 5.07 6.30
N SER A 20 -8.05 4.50 5.44
CA SER A 20 -8.33 3.21 4.78
C SER A 20 -7.02 2.59 4.29
N LEU A 21 -6.85 1.31 4.55
CA LEU A 21 -5.71 0.53 4.05
C LEU A 21 -6.01 -0.11 2.69
N GLY A 22 -7.25 -0.02 2.21
CA GLY A 22 -7.71 -0.74 1.02
C GLY A 22 -8.08 -2.19 1.33
N ASP A 23 -8.49 -2.93 0.32
CA ASP A 23 -8.88 -4.33 0.44
C ASP A 23 -7.67 -5.25 0.28
N PHE A 24 -7.38 -6.07 1.29
CA PHE A 24 -6.23 -6.98 1.24
C PHE A 24 -6.33 -7.99 0.09
N PHE A 25 -7.51 -8.54 -0.13
CA PHE A 25 -7.78 -9.46 -1.22
C PHE A 25 -8.98 -8.94 -2.00
N GLY A 26 -8.75 -7.86 -2.75
CA GLY A 26 -9.81 -7.09 -3.36
C GLY A 26 -10.40 -7.72 -4.62
N ASP A 27 -11.54 -7.19 -5.02
CA ASP A 27 -12.17 -7.52 -6.29
C ASP A 27 -11.47 -6.74 -7.41
N ALA A 28 -10.70 -7.45 -8.21
CA ALA A 28 -9.93 -6.86 -9.31
C ALA A 28 -10.80 -6.23 -10.41
N SER A 29 -12.11 -6.47 -10.41
CA SER A 29 -13.04 -5.86 -11.36
C SER A 29 -13.36 -4.41 -11.04
N ARG A 30 -13.06 -3.94 -9.82
CA ARG A 30 -13.32 -2.56 -9.39
C ARG A 30 -12.04 -1.76 -9.30
N GLY A 31 -11.99 -0.65 -10.00
CA GLY A 31 -10.85 0.27 -9.93
C GLY A 31 -10.61 0.76 -8.50
N GLY A 32 -9.37 0.69 -8.03
CA GLY A 32 -8.97 1.12 -6.70
C GLY A 32 -9.16 0.08 -5.59
N THR A 33 -9.74 -1.09 -5.89
CA THR A 33 -9.91 -2.18 -4.92
C THR A 33 -8.98 -3.36 -5.15
N ASN A 34 -8.19 -3.31 -6.21
CA ASN A 34 -7.19 -4.33 -6.54
C ASN A 34 -5.81 -4.05 -5.94
N TYR A 35 -5.68 -2.97 -5.19
CA TYR A 35 -4.45 -2.65 -4.48
C TYR A 35 -4.76 -2.15 -3.07
N SER A 36 -3.83 -2.35 -2.17
CA SER A 36 -3.93 -1.95 -0.78
C SER A 36 -2.54 -1.83 -0.16
N ILE A 37 -2.49 -1.63 1.13
CA ILE A 37 -1.23 -1.60 1.87
C ILE A 37 -1.28 -2.50 3.10
N ILE A 38 -0.12 -3.02 3.49
CA ILE A 38 0.10 -3.57 4.82
C ILE A 38 0.79 -2.46 5.62
N LEU A 39 0.20 -2.07 6.72
CA LEU A 39 0.72 -1.02 7.58
C LEU A 39 1.46 -1.65 8.76
N ASP A 40 2.73 -1.30 8.92
CA ASP A 40 3.57 -1.72 10.04
C ASP A 40 3.74 -0.56 11.00
N LEU A 41 3.49 -0.81 12.28
CA LEU A 41 3.59 0.17 13.35
C LEU A 41 4.62 -0.27 14.39
N GLU A 42 5.42 0.69 14.84
CA GLU A 42 6.22 0.56 16.04
C GLU A 42 5.56 1.35 17.15
N ILE A 43 5.22 0.68 18.25
CA ILE A 43 4.58 1.29 19.41
C ILE A 43 5.51 1.15 20.61
N THR A 44 5.81 2.26 21.25
CA THR A 44 6.67 2.30 22.43
C THR A 44 5.86 2.74 23.63
N LYS A 45 5.96 1.98 24.71
CA LYS A 45 5.35 2.32 26.00
C LYS A 45 6.38 2.92 26.93
N ASP A 46 6.06 4.10 27.48
CA ASP A 46 6.83 4.72 28.54
C ASP A 46 6.40 4.13 29.89
N SER A 47 7.28 3.37 30.54
CA SER A 47 6.98 2.71 31.80
C SER A 47 6.78 3.70 32.97
N SER A 48 7.37 4.90 32.90
CA SER A 48 7.25 5.91 33.95
C SER A 48 5.90 6.62 33.93
N THR A 49 5.30 6.82 32.77
CA THR A 49 4.01 7.50 32.59
C THR A 49 2.87 6.56 32.28
N GLY A 50 3.16 5.32 31.85
CA GLY A 50 2.17 4.38 31.37
C GLY A 50 1.61 4.72 29.98
N THR A 51 2.15 5.75 29.31
CA THR A 51 1.69 6.23 28.01
C THR A 51 2.32 5.42 26.87
N SER A 52 1.50 5.02 25.91
CA SER A 52 1.97 4.37 24.68
C SER A 52 1.86 5.33 23.51
N LYS A 53 2.87 5.32 22.65
CA LYS A 53 2.93 6.16 21.45
C LYS A 53 3.36 5.34 20.25
N VAL A 54 2.81 5.69 19.09
CA VAL A 54 3.37 5.24 17.80
C VAL A 54 4.66 6.02 17.59
N THR A 55 5.78 5.32 17.50
CA THR A 55 7.12 5.93 17.36
C THR A 55 7.64 5.85 15.94
N ASN A 56 7.11 4.95 15.14
CA ASN A 56 7.45 4.83 13.73
C ASN A 56 6.37 4.06 12.98
N TYR A 57 6.28 4.26 11.67
CA TYR A 57 5.43 3.46 10.80
C TYR A 57 6.07 3.32 9.43
N SER A 58 5.71 2.24 8.76
CA SER A 58 6.03 1.99 7.36
C SER A 58 4.87 1.26 6.70
N TYR A 59 4.85 1.24 5.38
CA TYR A 59 3.83 0.49 4.66
C TYR A 59 4.43 -0.29 3.50
N THR A 60 3.80 -1.41 3.19
CA THR A 60 4.14 -2.25 2.04
C THR A 60 2.98 -2.22 1.06
N PRO A 61 3.15 -1.69 -0.14
CA PRO A 61 2.10 -1.71 -1.16
C PRO A 61 1.92 -3.11 -1.71
N ILE A 62 0.66 -3.54 -1.81
CA ILE A 62 0.30 -4.86 -2.32
C ILE A 62 -0.75 -4.73 -3.44
N TYR A 63 -0.77 -5.73 -4.30
CA TYR A 63 -1.68 -5.81 -5.45
C TYR A 63 -2.32 -7.19 -5.50
N THR A 64 -3.62 -7.23 -5.78
CA THR A 64 -4.32 -8.48 -6.03
C THR A 64 -4.27 -8.79 -7.53
N VAL A 65 -3.44 -9.75 -7.89
CA VAL A 65 -3.37 -10.27 -9.26
C VAL A 65 -4.62 -11.11 -9.49
N SER A 66 -5.40 -10.76 -10.51
CA SER A 66 -6.60 -11.50 -10.87
C SER A 66 -6.28 -12.81 -11.58
N GLU A 67 -7.28 -13.67 -11.71
CA GLU A 67 -7.15 -14.92 -12.44
C GLU A 67 -6.74 -14.68 -13.89
N ALA A 68 -7.26 -13.62 -14.52
CA ALA A 68 -6.95 -13.27 -15.91
C ALA A 68 -5.52 -12.75 -16.08
N GLU A 69 -4.95 -12.13 -15.06
CA GLU A 69 -3.59 -11.58 -15.08
C GLU A 69 -2.53 -12.61 -14.72
N SER A 70 -2.92 -13.74 -14.17
CA SER A 70 -2.03 -14.80 -13.70
C SER A 70 -1.88 -15.89 -14.75
N ALA A 71 -0.64 -16.34 -15.01
CA ALA A 71 -0.37 -17.41 -15.97
C ALA A 71 -0.99 -18.75 -15.57
N ASP A 72 -1.14 -19.00 -14.27
CA ASP A 72 -1.72 -20.24 -13.74
C ASP A 72 -3.22 -20.12 -13.41
N GLY A 73 -3.84 -18.98 -13.67
CA GLY A 73 -5.26 -18.75 -13.45
C GLY A 73 -5.68 -18.59 -11.99
N TYR A 74 -4.75 -18.46 -11.06
CA TYR A 74 -5.05 -18.29 -9.64
C TYR A 74 -4.88 -16.83 -9.22
N ARG A 75 -5.86 -16.33 -8.43
CA ARG A 75 -5.77 -15.03 -7.79
C ARG A 75 -4.77 -15.08 -6.65
N ARG A 76 -3.94 -14.04 -6.53
CA ARG A 76 -2.95 -13.94 -5.46
C ARG A 76 -2.65 -12.50 -5.09
N VAL A 77 -2.24 -12.30 -3.84
CA VAL A 77 -1.73 -11.01 -3.36
C VAL A 77 -0.22 -11.02 -3.47
N VAL A 78 0.35 -9.97 -4.05
CA VAL A 78 1.80 -9.82 -4.23
C VAL A 78 2.25 -8.44 -3.73
N ARG A 79 3.50 -8.35 -3.31
CA ARG A 79 4.13 -7.05 -3.04
C ARG A 79 4.43 -6.37 -4.37
N ILE A 80 4.01 -5.12 -4.53
CA ILE A 80 4.20 -4.40 -5.79
C ILE A 80 5.69 -4.15 -6.05
N ASP A 81 6.43 -3.64 -5.07
CA ASP A 81 7.84 -3.29 -5.20
C ASP A 81 8.70 -4.50 -5.63
N LYS A 82 8.56 -5.61 -4.94
CA LYS A 82 9.32 -6.83 -5.21
C LYS A 82 8.92 -7.51 -6.51
N THR A 83 7.64 -7.47 -6.85
CA THR A 83 7.14 -8.07 -8.09
C THR A 83 7.61 -7.30 -9.31
N VAL A 84 7.56 -5.97 -9.29
CA VAL A 84 8.04 -5.12 -10.37
C VAL A 84 9.56 -5.28 -10.55
N GLU A 85 10.32 -5.31 -9.45
CA GLU A 85 11.77 -5.54 -9.48
C GLU A 85 12.10 -6.90 -10.11
N ALA A 86 11.44 -7.97 -9.69
CA ALA A 86 11.65 -9.32 -10.23
C ALA A 86 11.27 -9.40 -11.71
N TRP A 87 10.23 -8.69 -12.13
CA TRP A 87 9.79 -8.63 -13.52
C TRP A 87 10.83 -7.96 -14.41
N GLU A 88 11.39 -6.83 -13.94
CA GLU A 88 12.45 -6.09 -14.67
C GLU A 88 13.73 -6.92 -14.80
N GLU A 89 14.02 -7.80 -13.85
CA GLU A 89 15.16 -8.72 -13.88
C GLU A 89 14.87 -10.04 -14.60
N ASN A 90 13.70 -10.17 -15.22
CA ASN A 90 13.24 -11.38 -15.92
C ASN A 90 13.12 -12.64 -15.05
N TYR A 91 12.93 -12.48 -13.74
CA TYR A 91 12.72 -13.61 -12.82
C TYR A 91 11.25 -14.01 -12.69
N LEU A 92 10.33 -13.27 -13.31
CA LEU A 92 8.90 -13.48 -13.14
C LEU A 92 8.23 -13.69 -14.48
N ASP A 93 7.77 -14.91 -14.73
CA ASP A 93 7.06 -15.28 -15.96
C ASP A 93 5.56 -15.54 -15.72
N LYS A 94 5.09 -15.45 -14.45
CA LYS A 94 3.73 -15.81 -14.06
C LYS A 94 2.74 -14.66 -14.01
N VAL A 95 3.21 -13.45 -14.25
CA VAL A 95 2.39 -12.24 -14.22
C VAL A 95 2.49 -11.54 -15.57
N SER A 96 1.36 -11.15 -16.12
CA SER A 96 1.31 -10.50 -17.45
C SER A 96 1.92 -9.10 -17.41
N GLN A 97 2.29 -8.60 -18.58
CA GLN A 97 2.79 -7.23 -18.73
C GLN A 97 1.73 -6.20 -18.34
N SER A 98 0.46 -6.46 -18.65
CA SER A 98 -0.63 -5.58 -18.26
C SER A 98 -0.79 -5.50 -16.75
N ALA A 99 -0.58 -6.60 -16.04
CA ALA A 99 -0.56 -6.61 -14.58
C ALA A 99 0.60 -5.79 -14.02
N LYS A 100 1.79 -5.87 -14.62
CA LYS A 100 2.93 -5.03 -14.24
C LYS A 100 2.59 -3.54 -14.38
N GLU A 101 2.03 -3.14 -15.51
CA GLU A 101 1.62 -1.75 -15.74
C GLU A 101 0.58 -1.29 -14.73
N SER A 102 -0.38 -2.16 -14.39
CA SER A 102 -1.38 -1.89 -13.37
C SER A 102 -0.77 -1.75 -11.98
N MET A 103 0.26 -2.54 -11.66
CA MET A 103 0.99 -2.43 -10.39
C MET A 103 1.77 -1.11 -10.28
N VAL A 104 2.44 -0.68 -11.35
CA VAL A 104 3.15 0.61 -11.39
C VAL A 104 2.16 1.76 -11.20
N TYR A 105 1.02 1.70 -11.88
CA TYR A 105 -0.06 2.66 -11.71
C TYR A 105 -0.59 2.67 -10.27
N ALA A 106 -0.81 1.50 -9.69
CA ALA A 106 -1.27 1.36 -8.31
C ALA A 106 -0.27 1.95 -7.31
N LEU A 107 1.02 1.73 -7.52
CA LEU A 107 2.07 2.29 -6.68
C LEU A 107 2.04 3.82 -6.69
N ASP A 108 1.93 4.43 -7.85
CA ASP A 108 1.81 5.88 -7.99
C ASP A 108 0.58 6.42 -7.24
N ARG A 109 -0.54 5.71 -7.33
CA ARG A 109 -1.78 6.10 -6.64
C ARG A 109 -1.67 5.97 -5.13
N ILE A 110 -1.06 4.90 -4.64
CA ILE A 110 -0.83 4.68 -3.21
C ILE A 110 0.06 5.80 -2.66
N GLU A 111 1.19 6.05 -3.31
CA GLU A 111 2.13 7.09 -2.86
C GLU A 111 1.49 8.48 -2.87
N ALA A 112 0.72 8.82 -3.90
CA ALA A 112 0.05 10.11 -3.99
C ALA A 112 -1.01 10.32 -2.91
N ARG A 113 -1.65 9.25 -2.44
CA ARG A 113 -2.68 9.32 -1.39
C ARG A 113 -2.10 9.34 0.01
N ILE A 114 -1.03 8.59 0.25
CA ILE A 114 -0.38 8.52 1.56
C ILE A 114 0.48 9.75 1.79
N ASN A 115 1.23 10.18 0.78
CA ASN A 115 2.10 11.35 0.82
C ASN A 115 1.66 12.38 -0.23
N PRO A 116 0.50 13.04 -0.06
CA PRO A 116 0.07 14.02 -1.04
C PRO A 116 1.08 15.16 -1.13
N PRO A 117 1.34 15.69 -2.35
CA PRO A 117 2.24 16.82 -2.50
C PRO A 117 1.72 18.00 -1.68
N VAL A 118 2.64 18.64 -0.97
CA VAL A 118 2.31 19.87 -0.20
C VAL A 118 2.02 20.99 -1.21
N VAL A 119 0.76 21.39 -1.28
CA VAL A 119 0.37 22.56 -2.05
C VAL A 119 0.58 23.78 -1.15
N GLU A 120 1.58 24.63 -1.47
CA GLU A 120 1.71 25.90 -0.80
C GLU A 120 0.45 26.72 -1.08
N LYS A 121 -0.29 27.03 -0.02
CA LYS A 121 -1.40 27.98 -0.13
C LYS A 121 -0.79 29.36 -0.39
N LYS A 122 -0.94 29.86 -1.60
CA LYS A 122 -0.67 31.28 -1.87
C LYS A 122 -1.64 32.10 -1.03
N LYS A 123 -1.07 32.90 -0.15
CA LYS A 123 -1.83 33.87 0.58
C LYS A 123 -2.32 34.96 -0.39
#